data_a4513bdd6b1a44dabc0ad731b6c03fa5
#
_entry.id   a4513bdd6b1a44dabc0ad731b6c03fa5
#
_cell.length_a   1.000
_cell.length_b   1.000
_cell.length_c   1.000
_cell.angle_alpha   90.00
_cell.angle_beta   90.00
_cell.angle_gamma   90.00
#
_symmetry.space_group_name_H-M   'P 1'
#
loop_
_entity.id
_entity.type
_entity.pdbx_description
1 polymer ?
#
loop_
_entity_poly.entity_id
_entity_poly.type
_entity_poly.pdbx_seq_one_letter_code
_entity_poly.pdbx_strand_id
1 'polypeptide(L)'
;MADGPSPAEIRAVARDVLKDALRAAETVPVNRGSSRAFVNEADVIAAREKGGVLVVPEGAIVTPLAHDAAERFGVEIRFGNQPPNPTSPPMRGGEETGEPSPYEQGGAVAVGSDHGGFKVKEAVKRHLASRGLQVIDQGTTSDASCDYPDFAARVGRAVSLGEARWGVFVDGAGIGGAMTLNKVPGVFAATCHDAKAAKNARGHNRANVLCLGSGWVDEKSAPAVLDAFLDTGFEGGRHAKRVAKIHALEKAFVK
;
A
#
# COMPACT_ATOMS: atom_id res chain seq x y z
N MET A 1 -24.68 -29.44 -26.74
CA MET A 1 -23.74 -28.52 -26.12
C MET A 1 -24.52 -27.24 -25.90
N ALA A 2 -24.73 -26.84 -24.65
CA ALA A 2 -25.44 -25.61 -24.38
C ALA A 2 -24.47 -24.44 -24.61
N ASP A 3 -24.82 -23.53 -25.49
CA ASP A 3 -24.10 -22.30 -25.71
C ASP A 3 -24.08 -21.50 -24.38
N GLY A 4 -22.89 -21.04 -23.96
CA GLY A 4 -22.75 -20.18 -22.79
C GLY A 4 -23.41 -18.80 -23.01
N PRO A 5 -23.63 -18.04 -21.94
CA PRO A 5 -24.33 -16.77 -22.03
C PRO A 5 -23.61 -15.80 -22.97
N SER A 6 -24.40 -15.09 -23.77
CA SER A 6 -23.87 -14.10 -24.72
C SER A 6 -23.21 -12.90 -24.01
N PRO A 7 -22.31 -12.18 -24.68
CA PRO A 7 -21.70 -10.98 -24.11
C PRO A 7 -22.69 -9.89 -23.68
N ALA A 8 -23.90 -9.90 -24.23
CA ALA A 8 -24.99 -8.99 -23.87
C ALA A 8 -25.63 -9.41 -22.54
N GLU A 9 -25.87 -10.71 -22.36
CA GLU A 9 -26.40 -11.28 -21.11
C GLU A 9 -25.42 -11.12 -19.96
N ILE A 10 -24.13 -11.35 -20.19
CA ILE A 10 -23.08 -11.12 -19.19
C ILE A 10 -23.08 -9.64 -18.75
N ARG A 11 -23.20 -8.69 -19.69
CA ARG A 11 -23.27 -7.26 -19.37
C ARG A 11 -24.55 -6.86 -18.63
N ALA A 12 -25.67 -7.51 -18.93
CA ALA A 12 -26.92 -7.28 -18.22
C ALA A 12 -26.84 -7.75 -16.77
N VAL A 13 -26.37 -8.98 -16.54
CA VAL A 13 -26.15 -9.54 -15.19
C VAL A 13 -25.15 -8.68 -14.39
N ALA A 14 -24.02 -8.29 -14.98
CA ALA A 14 -23.06 -7.43 -14.32
C ALA A 14 -23.66 -6.07 -13.92
N ARG A 15 -24.51 -5.49 -14.75
CA ARG A 15 -25.20 -4.23 -14.45
C ARG A 15 -26.21 -4.37 -13.32
N ASP A 16 -26.94 -5.47 -13.27
CA ASP A 16 -27.95 -5.71 -12.23
C ASP A 16 -27.26 -6.03 -10.89
N VAL A 17 -26.21 -6.83 -10.88
CA VAL A 17 -25.37 -7.07 -9.68
C VAL A 17 -24.76 -5.76 -9.16
N LEU A 18 -24.32 -4.89 -10.05
CA LEU A 18 -23.76 -3.57 -9.67
C LEU A 18 -24.85 -2.66 -9.07
N LYS A 19 -26.07 -2.66 -9.65
CA LYS A 19 -27.22 -1.91 -9.11
C LYS A 19 -27.64 -2.41 -7.73
N ASP A 20 -27.67 -3.72 -7.54
CA ASP A 20 -28.04 -4.31 -6.25
C ASP A 20 -26.98 -4.07 -5.19
N ALA A 21 -25.71 -4.13 -5.54
CA ALA A 21 -24.61 -3.75 -4.66
C ALA A 21 -24.66 -2.27 -4.27
N LEU A 22 -24.98 -1.37 -5.22
CA LEU A 22 -25.15 0.06 -4.94
C LEU A 22 -26.36 0.34 -4.05
N ARG A 23 -27.51 -0.36 -4.26
CA ARG A 23 -28.69 -0.27 -3.39
C ARG A 23 -28.41 -0.81 -1.98
N ALA A 24 -27.68 -1.92 -1.84
CA ALA A 24 -27.28 -2.45 -0.55
C ALA A 24 -26.37 -1.48 0.20
N ALA A 25 -25.50 -0.77 -0.50
CA ALA A 25 -24.66 0.28 0.08
C ALA A 25 -25.44 1.50 0.58
N GLU A 26 -26.60 1.83 -0.05
CA GLU A 26 -27.48 2.91 0.39
C GLU A 26 -28.31 2.55 1.64
N THR A 27 -28.51 1.26 1.93
CA THR A 27 -29.35 0.79 3.05
C THR A 27 -28.58 0.44 4.32
N VAL A 28 -27.25 0.42 4.29
CA VAL A 28 -26.45 0.31 5.52
C VAL A 28 -26.36 1.69 6.13
N PRO A 29 -26.91 1.94 7.33
CA PRO A 29 -26.70 3.21 8.03
C PRO A 29 -25.23 3.28 8.45
N VAL A 30 -24.40 3.82 7.56
CA VAL A 30 -23.05 4.21 7.91
C VAL A 30 -23.19 5.27 8.98
N ASN A 31 -22.82 4.93 10.19
CA ASN A 31 -22.70 5.88 11.29
C ASN A 31 -21.78 7.02 10.83
N ARG A 32 -22.36 8.15 10.40
CA ARG A 32 -21.67 9.35 9.91
C ARG A 32 -20.97 10.13 11.03
N GLY A 33 -20.60 9.45 12.09
CA GLY A 33 -19.71 9.95 13.13
C GLY A 33 -18.26 9.83 12.67
N SER A 34 -17.68 10.95 12.25
CA SER A 34 -16.27 11.14 11.88
C SER A 34 -15.74 10.29 10.70
N SER A 35 -16.10 10.65 9.48
CA SER A 35 -15.29 10.26 8.31
C SER A 35 -13.94 10.98 8.43
N ARG A 36 -12.89 10.27 8.85
CA ARG A 36 -11.52 10.79 8.80
C ARG A 36 -11.18 11.08 7.34
N ALA A 37 -10.71 12.28 7.05
CA ALA A 37 -10.23 12.63 5.73
C ALA A 37 -9.00 11.78 5.39
N PHE A 38 -8.96 11.24 4.17
CA PHE A 38 -7.78 10.54 3.64
C PHE A 38 -7.01 11.50 2.74
N VAL A 39 -5.70 11.57 2.95
CA VAL A 39 -4.76 12.35 2.14
C VAL A 39 -3.90 11.38 1.34
N ASN A 40 -3.92 11.51 0.04
CA ASN A 40 -3.16 10.67 -0.88
C ASN A 40 -2.14 11.49 -1.70
N GLU A 41 -1.32 10.83 -2.51
CA GLU A 41 -0.29 11.47 -3.34
C GLU A 41 -0.86 12.56 -4.26
N ALA A 42 -2.06 12.37 -4.82
CA ALA A 42 -2.67 13.36 -5.73
C ALA A 42 -3.00 14.67 -4.99
N ASP A 43 -3.37 14.60 -3.72
CA ASP A 43 -3.63 15.79 -2.90
C ASP A 43 -2.33 16.57 -2.65
N VAL A 44 -1.22 15.87 -2.45
CA VAL A 44 0.12 16.47 -2.30
C VAL A 44 0.60 17.11 -3.60
N ILE A 45 0.41 16.44 -4.74
CA ILE A 45 0.77 16.99 -6.06
C ILE A 45 -0.04 18.26 -6.33
N ALA A 46 -1.34 18.25 -6.03
CA ALA A 46 -2.19 19.43 -6.17
C ALA A 46 -1.78 20.58 -5.23
N ALA A 47 -1.30 20.27 -4.03
CA ALA A 47 -0.79 21.26 -3.09
C ALA A 47 0.55 21.86 -3.54
N ARG A 48 1.42 21.07 -4.19
CA ARG A 48 2.66 21.55 -4.80
C ARG A 48 2.39 22.67 -5.79
N GLU A 49 1.39 22.51 -6.68
CA GLU A 49 1.01 23.51 -7.69
C GLU A 49 0.45 24.80 -7.06
N LYS A 50 -0.04 24.71 -5.81
CA LYS A 50 -0.68 25.82 -5.08
C LYS A 50 0.18 26.46 -3.98
N GLY A 51 1.50 26.24 -4.01
CA GLY A 51 2.41 26.87 -3.05
C GLY A 51 3.05 25.93 -2.03
N GLY A 52 2.86 24.61 -2.17
CA GLY A 52 3.64 23.61 -1.43
C GLY A 52 3.19 23.38 0.03
N VAL A 53 2.00 23.79 0.41
CA VAL A 53 1.41 23.53 1.74
C VAL A 53 0.07 22.82 1.55
N LEU A 54 -0.08 21.66 2.20
CA LEU A 54 -1.34 20.91 2.27
C LEU A 54 -1.89 20.96 3.68
N VAL A 55 -2.97 21.71 3.87
CA VAL A 55 -3.69 21.76 5.16
C VAL A 55 -4.75 20.66 5.19
N VAL A 56 -4.67 19.79 6.18
CA VAL A 56 -5.58 18.65 6.34
C VAL A 56 -6.31 18.73 7.67
N PRO A 57 -7.54 18.20 7.78
CA PRO A 57 -8.28 18.17 9.04
C PRO A 57 -7.52 17.41 10.13
N GLU A 58 -7.72 17.82 11.38
CA GLU A 58 -7.16 17.11 12.52
C GLU A 58 -7.70 15.67 12.57
N GLY A 59 -6.79 14.68 12.68
CA GLY A 59 -7.13 13.27 12.61
C GLY A 59 -7.30 12.71 11.20
N ALA A 60 -6.96 13.48 10.15
CA ALA A 60 -6.85 12.96 8.79
C ALA A 60 -5.80 11.84 8.72
N ILE A 61 -6.06 10.83 7.90
CA ILE A 61 -5.11 9.76 7.62
C ILE A 61 -4.31 10.17 6.39
N VAL A 62 -3.02 10.43 6.60
CA VAL A 62 -2.06 10.67 5.50
C VAL A 62 -1.48 9.33 5.08
N THR A 63 -1.70 8.96 3.83
CA THR A 63 -1.18 7.67 3.33
C THR A 63 0.35 7.71 3.24
N PRO A 64 1.05 6.57 3.33
CA PRO A 64 2.51 6.52 3.16
C PRO A 64 2.95 7.14 1.84
N LEU A 65 2.21 6.92 0.76
CA LEU A 65 2.47 7.52 -0.54
C LEU A 65 2.31 9.04 -0.55
N ALA A 66 1.38 9.59 0.25
CA ALA A 66 1.27 11.03 0.43
C ALA A 66 2.44 11.60 1.23
N HIS A 67 2.92 10.89 2.25
CA HIS A 67 4.14 11.27 2.97
C HIS A 67 5.35 11.27 2.03
N ASP A 68 5.56 10.19 1.28
CA ASP A 68 6.65 10.09 0.31
C ASP A 68 6.58 11.22 -0.74
N ALA A 69 5.38 11.52 -1.24
CA ALA A 69 5.20 12.60 -2.20
C ALA A 69 5.46 13.98 -1.55
N ALA A 70 5.05 14.18 -0.30
CA ALA A 70 5.28 15.43 0.42
C ALA A 70 6.79 15.67 0.62
N GLU A 71 7.53 14.65 1.05
CA GLU A 71 8.99 14.73 1.16
C GLU A 71 9.65 14.97 -0.20
N ARG A 72 9.27 14.21 -1.23
CA ARG A 72 9.83 14.29 -2.58
C ARG A 72 9.62 15.66 -3.23
N PHE A 73 8.43 16.25 -3.04
CA PHE A 73 8.05 17.50 -3.68
C PHE A 73 8.23 18.71 -2.75
N GLY A 74 8.72 18.51 -1.53
CA GLY A 74 8.87 19.58 -0.54
C GLY A 74 7.53 20.20 -0.13
N VAL A 75 6.45 19.40 -0.09
CA VAL A 75 5.12 19.85 0.33
C VAL A 75 4.98 19.67 1.83
N GLU A 76 4.68 20.73 2.54
CA GLU A 76 4.40 20.69 3.98
C GLU A 76 2.96 20.22 4.21
N ILE A 77 2.79 19.14 4.99
CA ILE A 77 1.47 18.69 5.44
C ILE A 77 1.21 19.26 6.84
N ARG A 78 0.15 20.05 6.99
CA ARG A 78 -0.28 20.67 8.25
C ARG A 78 -1.61 20.09 8.70
N PHE A 79 -1.71 19.74 9.97
CA PHE A 79 -2.95 19.30 10.59
C PHE A 79 -3.65 20.47 11.28
N GLY A 80 -4.91 20.75 10.90
CA GLY A 80 -5.69 21.84 11.47
C GLY A 80 -5.03 23.21 11.27
N ASN A 81 -5.03 24.04 12.32
CA ASN A 81 -4.47 25.40 12.33
C ASN A 81 -3.03 25.45 12.89
N GLN A 82 -2.24 24.41 12.75
CA GLN A 82 -0.85 24.43 13.21
C GLN A 82 -0.04 25.55 12.54
N PRO A 83 0.80 26.28 13.30
CA PRO A 83 1.69 27.28 12.71
C PRO A 83 2.73 26.61 11.80
N PRO A 84 3.35 27.35 10.87
CA PRO A 84 4.37 26.81 9.96
C PRO A 84 5.51 26.17 10.76
N ASN A 85 5.92 24.96 10.35
CA ASN A 85 7.09 24.32 10.91
C ASN A 85 8.36 25.08 10.47
N PRO A 86 9.15 25.67 11.38
CA PRO A 86 10.31 26.49 11.01
C PRO A 86 11.46 25.69 10.40
N THR A 87 11.36 24.35 10.34
CA THR A 87 12.40 23.45 9.83
C THR A 87 12.12 22.89 8.43
N SER A 88 11.07 23.34 7.74
CA SER A 88 10.81 22.92 6.36
C SER A 88 11.91 23.45 5.44
N PRO A 89 12.66 22.60 4.72
CA PRO A 89 13.68 23.08 3.82
C PRO A 89 13.08 23.85 2.64
N PRO A 90 13.77 24.88 2.11
CA PRO A 90 13.28 25.63 0.95
C PRO A 90 13.17 24.71 -0.28
N MET A 91 12.08 24.88 -1.02
CA MET A 91 11.81 24.18 -2.27
C MET A 91 12.96 24.36 -3.25
N ARG A 92 13.77 23.33 -3.47
CA ARG A 92 14.67 23.27 -4.63
C ARG A 92 13.95 22.54 -5.75
N GLY A 93 13.76 23.24 -6.88
CA GLY A 93 13.40 22.59 -8.12
C GLY A 93 14.47 21.57 -8.48
N GLY A 94 14.18 20.30 -8.22
CA GLY A 94 15.08 19.20 -8.51
C GLY A 94 14.66 18.50 -9.79
N GLU A 95 15.62 18.27 -10.64
CA GLU A 95 15.57 17.34 -11.75
C GLU A 95 14.99 15.99 -11.31
N GLU A 96 14.35 15.27 -12.24
CA GLU A 96 13.77 13.92 -12.04
C GLU A 96 14.87 12.89 -11.69
N THR A 97 15.46 13.03 -10.53
CA THR A 97 16.31 11.99 -9.95
C THR A 97 15.40 10.95 -9.31
N GLY A 98 15.57 9.69 -9.69
CA GLY A 98 14.84 8.57 -9.12
C GLY A 98 14.84 8.63 -7.59
N GLU A 99 13.75 8.17 -6.96
CA GLU A 99 13.67 8.12 -5.49
C GLU A 99 14.90 7.37 -4.94
N PRO A 100 15.56 7.90 -3.89
CA PRO A 100 16.58 7.13 -3.20
C PRO A 100 16.00 5.81 -2.72
N SER A 101 16.85 4.79 -2.60
CA SER A 101 16.43 3.49 -2.07
C SER A 101 15.64 3.69 -0.77
N PRO A 102 14.48 3.06 -0.60
CA PRO A 102 13.71 3.14 0.64
C PRO A 102 14.52 2.79 1.88
N TYR A 103 15.53 1.95 1.72
CA TYR A 103 16.46 1.54 2.77
C TYR A 103 17.28 2.71 3.34
N GLU A 104 17.70 3.66 2.50
CA GLU A 104 18.50 4.83 2.92
C GLU A 104 17.70 5.82 3.79
N GLN A 105 16.38 5.75 3.78
CA GLN A 105 15.53 6.67 4.54
C GLN A 105 15.04 6.09 5.88
N GLY A 106 15.36 4.83 6.19
CA GLY A 106 14.88 4.15 7.39
C GLY A 106 13.36 3.91 7.38
N GLY A 107 12.84 3.37 8.46
CA GLY A 107 11.42 3.14 8.67
C GLY A 107 11.11 1.73 9.14
N ALA A 108 9.96 1.56 9.79
CA ALA A 108 9.50 0.25 10.23
C ALA A 108 8.88 -0.53 9.07
N VAL A 109 9.00 -1.85 9.14
CA VAL A 109 8.36 -2.81 8.22
C VAL A 109 7.32 -3.61 9.00
N ALA A 110 6.05 -3.51 8.62
CA ALA A 110 4.99 -4.36 9.15
C ALA A 110 5.06 -5.74 8.48
N VAL A 111 5.17 -6.81 9.26
CA VAL A 111 5.30 -8.17 8.74
C VAL A 111 4.19 -9.04 9.29
N GLY A 112 3.49 -9.75 8.43
CA GLY A 112 2.43 -10.68 8.83
C GLY A 112 2.39 -11.92 7.95
N SER A 113 1.73 -12.95 8.42
CA SER A 113 1.42 -14.15 7.63
C SER A 113 0.18 -14.87 8.15
N ASP A 114 -0.33 -15.80 7.37
CA ASP A 114 -1.13 -16.90 7.88
C ASP A 114 -0.25 -18.06 8.38
N HIS A 115 -0.87 -19.16 8.76
CA HIS A 115 -0.19 -20.36 9.21
C HIS A 115 0.71 -20.99 8.14
N GLY A 116 0.31 -20.95 6.86
CA GLY A 116 1.10 -21.48 5.74
C GLY A 116 2.35 -20.65 5.44
N GLY A 117 2.30 -19.35 5.70
CA GLY A 117 3.41 -18.42 5.53
C GLY A 117 4.33 -18.26 6.73
N PHE A 118 3.99 -18.85 7.88
CA PHE A 118 4.66 -18.58 9.15
C PHE A 118 6.18 -18.75 9.12
N LYS A 119 6.70 -19.84 8.57
CA LYS A 119 8.15 -20.10 8.51
C LYS A 119 8.88 -19.07 7.66
N VAL A 120 8.33 -18.75 6.49
CA VAL A 120 8.89 -17.72 5.60
C VAL A 120 8.83 -16.34 6.25
N LYS A 121 7.73 -16.01 6.95
CA LYS A 121 7.62 -14.77 7.73
C LYS A 121 8.75 -14.65 8.76
N GLU A 122 9.03 -15.71 9.50
CA GLU A 122 10.10 -15.69 10.50
C GLU A 122 11.49 -15.51 9.84
N ALA A 123 11.73 -16.06 8.64
CA ALA A 123 12.96 -15.80 7.88
C ALA A 123 13.03 -14.33 7.43
N VAL A 124 11.94 -13.78 6.92
CA VAL A 124 11.82 -12.36 6.56
C VAL A 124 12.14 -11.45 7.75
N LYS A 125 11.58 -11.72 8.93
CA LYS A 125 11.86 -10.95 10.15
C LYS A 125 13.34 -10.96 10.53
N ARG A 126 13.97 -12.15 10.52
CA ARG A 126 15.41 -12.27 10.80
C ARG A 126 16.26 -11.48 9.80
N HIS A 127 15.89 -11.54 8.52
CA HIS A 127 16.60 -10.82 7.47
C HIS A 127 16.45 -9.30 7.62
N LEU A 128 15.26 -8.79 7.88
CA LEU A 128 15.03 -7.37 8.15
C LEU A 128 15.84 -6.88 9.36
N ALA A 129 15.83 -7.67 10.45
CA ALA A 129 16.60 -7.35 11.64
C ALA A 129 18.12 -7.32 11.35
N SER A 130 18.64 -8.23 10.54
CA SER A 130 20.06 -8.24 10.11
C SER A 130 20.44 -7.02 9.26
N ARG A 131 19.45 -6.40 8.59
CA ARG A 131 19.60 -5.14 7.85
C ARG A 131 19.41 -3.90 8.73
N GLY A 132 19.17 -4.07 10.03
CA GLY A 132 18.95 -2.95 10.96
C GLY A 132 17.58 -2.28 10.83
N LEU A 133 16.62 -2.92 10.16
CA LEU A 133 15.27 -2.39 10.00
C LEU A 133 14.39 -2.76 11.20
N GLN A 134 13.59 -1.83 11.67
CA GLN A 134 12.59 -2.09 12.70
C GLN A 134 11.46 -2.95 12.13
N VAL A 135 11.07 -4.01 12.85
CA VAL A 135 9.99 -4.91 12.46
C VAL A 135 8.80 -4.74 13.40
N ILE A 136 7.60 -4.54 12.81
CA ILE A 136 6.32 -4.58 13.51
C ILE A 136 5.63 -5.89 13.13
N ASP A 137 5.72 -6.91 14.01
CA ASP A 137 5.10 -8.21 13.76
C ASP A 137 3.58 -8.15 13.98
N GLN A 138 2.83 -8.36 12.91
CA GLN A 138 1.36 -8.35 12.90
C GLN A 138 0.74 -9.75 13.05
N GLY A 139 1.56 -10.79 13.23
CA GLY A 139 1.13 -12.18 13.39
C GLY A 139 1.15 -12.95 12.04
N THR A 140 0.78 -14.23 11.97
CA THR A 140 0.48 -15.10 13.14
C THR A 140 1.75 -15.42 13.94
N THR A 141 1.56 -15.95 15.15
CA THR A 141 2.68 -16.34 16.05
C THR A 141 2.92 -17.85 16.07
N SER A 142 2.21 -18.62 15.27
CA SER A 142 2.32 -20.07 15.18
C SER A 142 1.88 -20.58 13.80
N ASP A 143 2.06 -21.88 13.57
CA ASP A 143 1.58 -22.62 12.40
C ASP A 143 0.17 -23.21 12.59
N ALA A 144 -0.53 -22.86 13.67
CA ALA A 144 -1.92 -23.21 13.85
C ALA A 144 -2.81 -22.54 12.80
N SER A 145 -3.77 -23.30 12.25
CA SER A 145 -4.66 -22.83 11.19
C SER A 145 -5.34 -21.51 11.58
N CYS A 146 -5.27 -20.53 10.69
CA CYS A 146 -5.87 -19.21 10.85
C CYS A 146 -6.22 -18.60 9.50
N ASP A 147 -7.10 -17.60 9.49
CA ASP A 147 -7.57 -16.93 8.29
C ASP A 147 -6.63 -15.79 7.91
N TYR A 148 -6.05 -15.87 6.69
CA TYR A 148 -5.11 -14.88 6.19
C TYR A 148 -5.64 -13.44 6.16
N PRO A 149 -6.95 -13.16 5.90
CA PRO A 149 -7.43 -11.78 5.81
C PRO A 149 -7.25 -10.99 7.10
N ASP A 150 -7.37 -11.64 8.26
CA ASP A 150 -7.25 -10.98 9.56
C ASP A 150 -5.86 -10.39 9.76
N PHE A 151 -4.83 -11.14 9.39
CA PHE A 151 -3.44 -10.72 9.53
C PHE A 151 -3.00 -9.78 8.40
N ALA A 152 -3.47 -10.03 7.18
CA ALA A 152 -3.22 -9.14 6.05
C ALA A 152 -3.80 -7.74 6.31
N ALA A 153 -5.03 -7.66 6.84
CA ALA A 153 -5.65 -6.39 7.20
C ALA A 153 -4.85 -5.62 8.27
N ARG A 154 -4.22 -6.30 9.24
CA ARG A 154 -3.35 -5.65 10.24
C ARG A 154 -2.10 -5.04 9.60
N VAL A 155 -1.43 -5.78 8.71
CA VAL A 155 -0.29 -5.25 7.93
C VAL A 155 -0.71 -4.04 7.11
N GLY A 156 -1.82 -4.16 6.37
CA GLY A 156 -2.34 -3.06 5.56
C GLY A 156 -2.69 -1.83 6.41
N ARG A 157 -3.30 -2.03 7.57
CA ARG A 157 -3.62 -0.95 8.51
C ARG A 157 -2.35 -0.24 9.01
N ALA A 158 -1.32 -0.99 9.42
CA ALA A 158 -0.06 -0.40 9.88
C ALA A 158 0.59 0.47 8.81
N VAL A 159 0.58 0.02 7.54
CA VAL A 159 1.09 0.78 6.41
C VAL A 159 0.19 1.99 6.11
N SER A 160 -1.13 1.81 6.07
CA SER A 160 -2.10 2.89 5.78
C SER A 160 -2.08 4.02 6.82
N LEU A 161 -1.81 3.69 8.09
CA LEU A 161 -1.71 4.67 9.19
C LEU A 161 -0.31 5.29 9.33
N GLY A 162 0.66 4.88 8.50
CA GLY A 162 2.03 5.35 8.60
C GLY A 162 2.81 4.81 9.81
N GLU A 163 2.27 3.80 10.52
CA GLU A 163 2.98 3.09 11.60
C GLU A 163 4.17 2.29 11.05
N ALA A 164 4.03 1.81 9.81
CA ALA A 164 5.08 1.18 9.05
C ALA A 164 5.19 1.82 7.66
N ARG A 165 6.42 2.00 7.20
CA ARG A 165 6.68 2.51 5.84
C ARG A 165 6.38 1.45 4.78
N TRP A 166 6.68 0.19 5.10
CA TRP A 166 6.55 -0.96 4.20
C TRP A 166 5.78 -2.07 4.87
N GLY A 167 5.12 -2.89 4.06
CA GLY A 167 4.50 -4.13 4.51
C GLY A 167 5.09 -5.35 3.82
N VAL A 168 5.14 -6.45 4.53
CA VAL A 168 5.37 -7.80 3.97
C VAL A 168 4.31 -8.73 4.49
N PHE A 169 3.65 -9.44 3.61
CA PHE A 169 2.67 -10.45 3.97
C PHE A 169 2.97 -11.79 3.28
N VAL A 170 2.85 -12.87 4.03
CA VAL A 170 3.14 -14.22 3.51
C VAL A 170 1.94 -15.13 3.75
N ASP A 171 1.40 -15.68 2.68
CA ASP A 171 0.40 -16.77 2.73
C ASP A 171 0.82 -17.92 1.81
N GLY A 172 -0.05 -18.89 1.58
CA GLY A 172 0.28 -20.03 0.71
C GLY A 172 0.65 -19.66 -0.73
N ALA A 173 -0.01 -18.65 -1.31
CA ALA A 173 0.17 -18.23 -2.71
C ALA A 173 0.59 -16.76 -2.89
N GLY A 174 0.49 -15.94 -1.85
CA GLY A 174 0.67 -14.49 -1.92
C GLY A 174 -0.50 -13.74 -2.56
N ILE A 175 -1.54 -14.47 -2.97
CA ILE A 175 -2.65 -13.91 -3.76
C ILE A 175 -3.75 -13.37 -2.86
N GLY A 176 -4.23 -14.19 -1.92
CA GLY A 176 -5.33 -13.82 -1.01
C GLY A 176 -4.96 -12.64 -0.13
N GLY A 177 -3.75 -12.65 0.40
CA GLY A 177 -3.18 -11.53 1.15
C GLY A 177 -3.14 -10.25 0.33
N ALA A 178 -2.65 -10.29 -0.91
CA ALA A 178 -2.62 -9.14 -1.79
C ALA A 178 -4.02 -8.59 -2.11
N MET A 179 -5.01 -9.48 -2.33
CA MET A 179 -6.40 -9.07 -2.53
C MET A 179 -6.97 -8.33 -1.32
N THR A 180 -6.69 -8.82 -0.12
CA THR A 180 -7.13 -8.20 1.14
C THR A 180 -6.46 -6.85 1.35
N LEU A 181 -5.14 -6.80 1.20
CA LEU A 181 -4.33 -5.60 1.38
C LEU A 181 -4.75 -4.47 0.44
N ASN A 182 -5.03 -4.78 -0.82
CA ASN A 182 -5.51 -3.81 -1.81
C ASN A 182 -6.93 -3.30 -1.56
N LYS A 183 -7.63 -3.75 -0.51
CA LYS A 183 -8.88 -3.15 -0.01
C LYS A 183 -8.63 -2.08 1.05
N VAL A 184 -7.41 -1.96 1.55
CA VAL A 184 -7.04 -0.95 2.55
C VAL A 184 -6.57 0.31 1.82
N PRO A 185 -7.16 1.47 2.11
CA PRO A 185 -6.78 2.72 1.43
C PRO A 185 -5.29 3.05 1.58
N GLY A 186 -4.66 3.47 0.48
CA GLY A 186 -3.23 3.81 0.45
C GLY A 186 -2.29 2.61 0.40
N VAL A 187 -2.82 1.39 0.33
CA VAL A 187 -2.03 0.16 0.21
C VAL A 187 -1.98 -0.31 -1.24
N PHE A 188 -0.75 -0.47 -1.74
CA PHE A 188 -0.45 -1.06 -3.04
C PHE A 188 0.32 -2.35 -2.83
N ALA A 189 -0.41 -3.44 -2.68
CA ALA A 189 0.16 -4.76 -2.46
C ALA A 189 0.40 -5.48 -3.78
N ALA A 190 1.60 -6.03 -3.94
CA ALA A 190 1.98 -6.81 -5.11
C ALA A 190 2.47 -8.20 -4.72
N THR A 191 1.91 -9.23 -5.35
CA THR A 191 2.40 -10.60 -5.24
C THR A 191 3.65 -10.75 -6.10
N CYS A 192 4.77 -11.12 -5.47
CA CYS A 192 6.03 -11.30 -6.16
C CYS A 192 6.66 -12.63 -5.75
N HIS A 193 7.08 -13.41 -6.72
CA HIS A 193 7.71 -14.71 -6.49
C HIS A 193 9.20 -14.72 -6.84
N ASP A 194 9.71 -13.61 -7.39
CA ASP A 194 11.11 -13.43 -7.71
C ASP A 194 11.54 -11.96 -7.60
N ALA A 195 12.84 -11.72 -7.62
CA ALA A 195 13.43 -10.40 -7.52
C ALA A 195 13.05 -9.47 -8.69
N LYS A 196 12.78 -10.01 -9.89
CA LYS A 196 12.40 -9.21 -11.06
C LYS A 196 11.00 -8.66 -10.90
N ALA A 197 10.05 -9.48 -10.42
CA ALA A 197 8.69 -9.03 -10.11
C ALA A 197 8.70 -7.99 -8.99
N ALA A 198 9.50 -8.19 -7.94
CA ALA A 198 9.64 -7.26 -6.83
C ALA A 198 10.18 -5.89 -7.26
N LYS A 199 11.23 -5.87 -8.09
CA LYS A 199 11.77 -4.65 -8.70
C LYS A 199 10.72 -3.93 -9.55
N ASN A 200 9.99 -4.66 -10.38
CA ASN A 200 8.94 -4.08 -11.22
C ASN A 200 7.81 -3.49 -10.37
N ALA A 201 7.35 -4.19 -9.34
CA ALA A 201 6.32 -3.72 -8.44
C ALA A 201 6.69 -2.38 -7.78
N ARG A 202 7.94 -2.23 -7.35
CA ARG A 202 8.45 -0.96 -6.79
C ARG A 202 8.68 0.09 -7.87
N GLY A 203 9.51 -0.21 -8.84
CA GLY A 203 9.95 0.76 -9.86
C GLY A 203 8.82 1.32 -10.70
N HIS A 204 7.87 0.47 -11.09
CA HIS A 204 6.80 0.89 -12.01
C HIS A 204 5.45 1.16 -11.33
N ASN A 205 5.14 0.45 -10.25
CA ASN A 205 3.81 0.51 -9.63
C ASN A 205 3.82 1.15 -8.24
N ARG A 206 5.00 1.50 -7.71
CA ARG A 206 5.17 2.10 -6.39
C ARG A 206 4.52 1.25 -5.28
N ALA A 207 4.58 -0.08 -5.42
CA ALA A 207 4.03 -0.98 -4.42
C ALA A 207 4.68 -0.72 -3.05
N ASN A 208 3.88 -0.63 -1.99
CA ASN A 208 4.34 -0.42 -0.62
C ASN A 208 4.14 -1.65 0.28
N VAL A 209 3.52 -2.70 -0.25
CA VAL A 209 3.40 -4.00 0.42
C VAL A 209 3.82 -5.12 -0.54
N LEU A 210 4.76 -5.94 -0.09
CA LEU A 210 5.20 -7.15 -0.76
C LEU A 210 4.38 -8.34 -0.25
N CYS A 211 3.75 -9.09 -1.15
CA CYS A 211 3.11 -10.36 -0.84
C CYS A 211 3.92 -11.51 -1.39
N LEU A 212 4.23 -12.48 -0.53
CA LEU A 212 4.99 -13.70 -0.86
C LEU A 212 4.09 -14.93 -0.72
N GLY A 213 4.19 -15.85 -1.65
CA GLY A 213 3.57 -17.15 -1.56
C GLY A 213 4.56 -18.20 -1.07
N SER A 214 4.32 -18.81 0.09
CA SER A 214 5.21 -19.84 0.65
C SER A 214 5.32 -21.11 -0.18
N GLY A 215 4.36 -21.35 -1.09
CA GLY A 215 4.44 -22.41 -2.08
C GLY A 215 5.41 -22.13 -3.25
N TRP A 216 5.90 -20.89 -3.39
CA TRP A 216 6.77 -20.44 -4.49
C TRP A 216 8.10 -19.88 -3.99
N VAL A 217 8.09 -19.28 -2.80
CA VAL A 217 9.24 -18.61 -2.18
C VAL A 217 9.46 -19.25 -0.82
N ASP A 218 10.61 -19.84 -0.62
CA ASP A 218 11.00 -20.48 0.63
C ASP A 218 11.82 -19.53 1.54
N GLU A 219 12.22 -20.01 2.71
CA GLU A 219 13.01 -19.26 3.68
C GLU A 219 14.37 -18.79 3.14
N LYS A 220 14.91 -19.47 2.13
CA LYS A 220 16.23 -19.17 1.53
C LYS A 220 16.13 -18.13 0.43
N SER A 221 15.06 -18.18 -0.37
CA SER A 221 14.85 -17.28 -1.51
C SER A 221 14.12 -15.98 -1.14
N ALA A 222 13.31 -15.97 -0.08
CA ALA A 222 12.57 -14.80 0.39
C ALA A 222 13.47 -13.57 0.62
N PRO A 223 14.66 -13.67 1.23
CA PRO A 223 15.56 -12.53 1.41
C PRO A 223 15.90 -11.81 0.11
N ALA A 224 16.21 -12.54 -0.96
CA ALA A 224 16.56 -11.93 -2.24
C ALA A 224 15.38 -11.19 -2.90
N VAL A 225 14.16 -11.71 -2.76
CA VAL A 225 12.95 -11.04 -3.24
C VAL A 225 12.67 -9.79 -2.42
N LEU A 226 12.82 -9.88 -1.11
CA LEU A 226 12.65 -8.77 -0.17
C LEU A 226 13.66 -7.64 -0.43
N ASP A 227 14.94 -7.98 -0.60
CA ASP A 227 16.00 -7.03 -0.91
C ASP A 227 15.70 -6.30 -2.23
N ALA A 228 15.31 -7.04 -3.26
CA ALA A 228 14.93 -6.45 -4.53
C ALA A 228 13.74 -5.48 -4.41
N PHE A 229 12.79 -5.78 -3.52
CA PHE A 229 11.66 -4.87 -3.23
C PHE A 229 12.13 -3.63 -2.47
N LEU A 230 12.88 -3.79 -1.39
CA LEU A 230 13.28 -2.68 -0.51
C LEU A 230 14.32 -1.76 -1.16
N ASP A 231 15.23 -2.30 -1.98
CA ASP A 231 16.32 -1.54 -2.58
C ASP A 231 15.94 -0.85 -3.89
N THR A 232 14.71 -1.05 -4.38
CA THR A 232 14.23 -0.42 -5.60
C THR A 232 13.44 0.84 -5.29
N GLY A 233 13.87 1.98 -5.83
CA GLY A 233 13.13 3.23 -5.85
C GLY A 233 12.02 3.25 -6.90
N PHE A 234 11.11 4.22 -6.81
CA PHE A 234 10.11 4.46 -7.84
C PHE A 234 10.72 5.24 -9.02
N GLU A 235 10.55 4.75 -10.24
CA GLU A 235 11.16 5.35 -11.44
C GLU A 235 10.45 6.64 -11.90
N GLY A 236 9.24 6.91 -11.44
CA GLY A 236 8.51 8.13 -11.81
C GLY A 236 8.08 8.20 -13.28
N GLY A 237 8.20 9.35 -13.91
CA GLY A 237 7.95 9.57 -15.33
C GLY A 237 6.59 9.06 -15.82
N ARG A 238 6.60 8.22 -16.86
CA ARG A 238 5.37 7.60 -17.41
C ARG A 238 4.60 6.75 -16.39
N HIS A 239 5.31 6.19 -15.39
CA HIS A 239 4.71 5.35 -14.36
C HIS A 239 3.93 6.17 -13.35
N ALA A 240 4.40 7.37 -13.00
CA ALA A 240 3.70 8.28 -12.08
C ALA A 240 2.28 8.60 -12.54
N LYS A 241 2.09 8.87 -13.85
CA LYS A 241 0.76 9.13 -14.44
C LYS A 241 -0.20 7.92 -14.28
N ARG A 242 0.33 6.69 -14.35
CA ARG A 242 -0.48 5.46 -14.19
C ARG A 242 -0.83 5.22 -12.72
N VAL A 243 0.12 5.39 -11.83
CA VAL A 243 -0.09 5.28 -10.38
C VAL A 243 -1.11 6.33 -9.91
N ALA A 244 -1.01 7.57 -10.37
CA ALA A 244 -1.98 8.61 -10.06
C ALA A 244 -3.42 8.26 -10.48
N LYS A 245 -3.61 7.52 -11.59
CA LYS A 245 -4.93 7.03 -12.00
C LYS A 245 -5.47 5.96 -11.05
N ILE A 246 -4.62 5.08 -10.51
CA ILE A 246 -5.03 4.09 -9.51
C ILE A 246 -5.48 4.79 -8.22
N HIS A 247 -4.76 5.80 -7.76
CA HIS A 247 -5.17 6.63 -6.63
C HIS A 247 -6.49 7.37 -6.87
N ALA A 248 -6.71 7.88 -8.09
CA ALA A 248 -7.97 8.53 -8.44
C ALA A 248 -9.16 7.55 -8.36
N LEU A 249 -8.98 6.29 -8.76
CA LEU A 249 -9.98 5.24 -8.60
C LEU A 249 -10.27 4.96 -7.13
N GLU A 250 -9.23 4.78 -6.30
CA GLU A 250 -9.40 4.60 -4.87
C GLU A 250 -10.25 5.72 -4.26
N LYS A 251 -9.90 6.99 -4.55
CA LYS A 251 -10.65 8.16 -4.07
C LYS A 251 -12.11 8.20 -4.55
N ALA A 252 -12.39 7.68 -5.74
CA ALA A 252 -13.74 7.65 -6.30
C ALA A 252 -14.65 6.61 -5.62
N PHE A 253 -14.06 5.52 -5.09
CA PHE A 253 -14.82 4.41 -4.48
C PHE A 253 -14.79 4.41 -2.95
N VAL A 254 -13.83 5.08 -2.32
CA VAL A 254 -13.82 5.32 -0.86
C VAL A 254 -14.61 6.59 -0.59
N LYS A 255 -15.91 6.44 -0.32
CA LYS A 255 -16.82 7.51 0.11
C LYS A 255 -17.03 7.45 1.61
#